data_1f0f07c26d22eb78d715844bf3d97d3e
#
_entry.id   1f0f07c26d22eb78d715844bf3d97d3e
#
_cell.length_a   1.000
_cell.length_b   1.000
_cell.length_c   1.000
_cell.angle_alpha   90.00
_cell.angle_beta   90.00
_cell.angle_gamma   90.00
#
_symmetry.space_group_name_H-M   'P 1'
#
loop_
_entity.id
_entity.type
_entity.pdbx_description
1 polymer ?
#
loop_
_entity_poly.entity_id
_entity_poly.type
_entity_poly.pdbx_seq_one_letter_code
_entity_poly.pdbx_strand_id
1 'polypeptide(L)' 'MSDTAELETKLAFVEDTVRALDAALATQQQHILRLQQELDALRVRLRDQAIRLDAITPGEQEPPPPHY' A
#
# COMPACT_ATOMS: atom_id res chain seq x y z
N MET A 1 -15.79 -26.23 38.93
CA MET A 1 -14.67 -25.51 39.29
C MET A 1 -13.67 -25.56 38.25
N SER A 2 -13.14 -26.70 37.91
CA SER A 2 -12.10 -26.77 36.88
C SER A 2 -12.59 -26.25 35.56
N ASP A 3 -13.84 -26.53 35.22
CA ASP A 3 -14.39 -26.07 33.94
C ASP A 3 -14.39 -24.59 33.82
N THR A 4 -14.74 -23.89 34.87
CA THR A 4 -14.79 -22.44 34.86
C THR A 4 -13.38 -21.88 34.71
N ALA A 5 -12.43 -22.44 35.43
CA ALA A 5 -11.07 -21.97 35.33
C ALA A 5 -10.49 -22.22 33.95
N GLU A 6 -10.82 -23.35 33.36
CA GLU A 6 -10.36 -23.65 32.01
C GLU A 6 -10.96 -22.69 31.02
N LEU A 7 -12.24 -22.41 31.16
CA LEU A 7 -12.92 -21.48 30.26
C LEU A 7 -12.33 -20.09 30.39
N GLU A 8 -12.05 -19.68 31.61
CA GLU A 8 -11.46 -18.36 31.83
C GLU A 8 -10.08 -18.27 31.20
N THR A 9 -9.30 -19.33 31.31
CA THR A 9 -7.97 -19.35 30.70
C THR A 9 -8.08 -19.28 29.19
N LYS A 10 -8.99 -20.04 28.61
CA LYS A 10 -9.17 -20.03 27.17
C LYS A 10 -9.66 -18.66 26.71
N LEU A 11 -10.57 -18.07 27.48
CA LEU A 11 -11.08 -16.75 27.12
C LEU A 11 -9.97 -15.71 27.15
N ALA A 12 -9.11 -15.77 28.16
CA ALA A 12 -8.00 -14.84 28.25
C ALA A 12 -7.05 -15.01 27.06
N PHE A 13 -6.82 -16.25 26.66
CA PHE A 13 -5.96 -16.51 25.52
C PHE A 13 -6.59 -15.93 24.24
N VAL A 14 -7.88 -16.11 24.06
CA VAL A 14 -8.56 -15.57 22.89
C VAL A 14 -8.51 -14.06 22.90
N GLU A 15 -8.74 -13.45 24.06
CA GLU A 15 -8.70 -12.01 24.17
C GLU A 15 -7.32 -11.47 23.81
N ASP A 16 -6.28 -12.13 24.30
CA ASP A 16 -4.92 -11.70 23.96
C ASP A 16 -4.66 -11.86 22.48
N THR A 17 -5.15 -12.93 21.89
CA THR A 17 -4.99 -13.15 20.47
C THR A 17 -5.70 -12.07 19.66
N VAL A 18 -6.90 -11.68 20.09
CA VAL A 18 -7.63 -10.63 19.41
C VAL A 18 -6.87 -9.31 19.48
N ARG A 19 -6.31 -8.99 20.65
CA ARG A 19 -5.53 -7.77 20.77
C ARG A 19 -4.32 -7.78 19.85
N ALA A 20 -3.65 -8.93 19.77
CA ALA A 20 -2.49 -9.05 18.90
C ALA A 20 -2.89 -8.90 17.43
N LEU A 21 -4.02 -9.47 17.05
CA LEU A 21 -4.51 -9.32 15.69
C LEU A 21 -4.90 -7.89 15.39
N ASP A 22 -5.55 -7.23 16.35
CA ASP A 22 -5.90 -5.83 16.15
C ASP A 22 -4.66 -4.97 15.95
N ALA A 23 -3.62 -5.21 16.73
CA ALA A 23 -2.38 -4.46 16.59
C ALA A 23 -1.73 -4.73 15.25
N ALA A 24 -1.76 -5.99 14.81
CA ALA A 24 -1.20 -6.34 13.51
C ALA A 24 -1.97 -5.67 12.38
N LEU A 25 -3.29 -5.62 12.49
CA LEU A 25 -4.10 -4.96 11.48
C LEU A 25 -3.82 -3.47 11.43
N ALA A 26 -3.68 -2.84 12.58
CA ALA A 26 -3.38 -1.41 12.62
C ALA A 26 -2.04 -1.12 11.94
N THR A 27 -1.04 -1.94 12.22
CA THR A 27 0.26 -1.79 11.58
C THR A 27 0.16 -1.99 10.08
N GLN A 28 -0.60 -2.97 9.68
CA GLN A 28 -0.77 -3.27 8.27
C GLN A 28 -1.47 -2.14 7.55
N GLN A 29 -2.47 -1.54 8.19
CA GLN A 29 -3.16 -0.39 7.60
C GLN A 29 -2.21 0.78 7.41
N GLN A 30 -1.32 1.00 8.35
CA GLN A 30 -0.32 2.05 8.21
C GLN A 30 0.60 1.77 7.04
N HIS A 31 1.00 0.52 6.87
CA HIS A 31 1.84 0.15 5.73
C HIS A 31 1.11 0.37 4.41
N ILE A 32 -0.16 0.03 4.36
CA ILE A 32 -0.95 0.22 3.15
C ILE A 32 -1.04 1.70 2.80
N LEU A 33 -1.30 2.54 3.79
CA LEU A 33 -1.37 3.97 3.54
C LEU A 33 -0.05 4.51 3.02
N ARG A 34 1.04 4.06 3.61
CA ARG A 34 2.36 4.50 3.15
C ARG A 34 2.61 4.06 1.71
N LEU A 35 2.26 2.82 1.40
CA LEU A 35 2.45 2.32 0.04
C LEU A 35 1.59 3.09 -0.95
N GLN A 36 0.38 3.45 -0.55
CA GLN A 36 -0.48 4.24 -1.41
C GLN A 36 0.12 5.61 -1.67
N GLN A 37 0.70 6.22 -0.64
CA GLN A 37 1.34 7.51 -0.80
C GLN A 37 2.55 7.42 -1.71
N GLU A 38 3.33 6.37 -1.55
CA GLU A 38 4.50 6.17 -2.40
C GLU A 38 4.08 5.92 -3.84
N LEU A 39 3.01 5.18 -4.03
CA LEU A 39 2.52 4.92 -5.37
C LEU A 39 2.04 6.21 -6.02
N ASP A 40 1.33 7.05 -5.27
CA ASP A 40 0.89 8.32 -5.79
C ASP A 40 2.06 9.21 -6.17
N ALA A 41 3.09 9.22 -5.35
CA ALA A 41 4.28 10.01 -5.65
C ALA A 41 4.95 9.51 -6.92
N LEU A 42 5.01 8.20 -7.11
CA LEU A 42 5.58 7.65 -8.32
C LEU A 42 4.74 8.00 -9.54
N ARG A 43 3.44 7.98 -9.40
CA ARG A 43 2.56 8.34 -10.51
C ARG A 43 2.77 9.79 -10.91
N VAL A 44 2.96 10.67 -9.93
CA VAL A 44 3.22 12.06 -10.23
C VAL A 44 4.54 12.20 -10.97
N ARG A 45 5.57 11.50 -10.51
CA ARG A 45 6.87 11.57 -11.18
C ARG A 45 6.80 11.07 -12.60
N LEU A 46 6.09 9.97 -12.81
CA LEU A 46 5.96 9.44 -14.15
C LEU A 46 5.23 10.42 -15.05
N ARG A 47 4.21 11.06 -14.53
CA ARG A 47 3.47 12.05 -15.29
C ARG A 47 4.36 13.23 -15.63
N ASP A 48 5.15 13.70 -14.66
CA ASP A 48 6.06 14.79 -14.89
C ASP A 48 7.10 14.44 -15.94
N GLN A 49 7.62 13.23 -15.89
CA GLN A 49 8.59 12.81 -16.87
C GLN A 49 7.99 12.73 -18.25
N ALA A 50 6.76 12.25 -18.34
CA ALA A 50 6.08 12.19 -19.63
C ALA A 50 5.90 13.57 -20.21
N ILE A 51 5.52 14.53 -19.37
CA ILE A 51 5.34 15.90 -19.82
C ILE A 51 6.67 16.49 -20.28
N ARG A 52 7.74 16.21 -19.55
CA ARG A 52 9.04 16.74 -19.94
C ARG A 52 9.53 16.15 -21.26
N LEU A 53 9.27 14.86 -21.44
CA LEU A 53 9.64 14.21 -22.70
C LEU A 53 8.90 14.84 -23.85
N ASP A 54 7.61 15.09 -23.68
CA ASP A 54 6.84 15.74 -24.71
C ASP A 54 7.37 17.13 -25.01
N ALA A 55 7.77 17.83 -23.97
CA ALA A 55 8.28 19.19 -24.16
C ALA A 55 9.64 19.18 -24.85
N ILE A 56 10.42 18.13 -24.65
CA ILE A 56 11.72 18.06 -25.28
C ILE A 56 11.64 17.64 -26.73
N THR A 57 10.75 16.74 -27.06
CA THR A 57 10.73 16.20 -28.42
C THR A 57 9.43 16.38 -29.14
N PRO A 58 8.64 17.39 -28.90
CA PRO A 58 7.34 17.48 -29.50
C PRO A 58 7.37 17.54 -30.99
N GLY A 59 8.18 18.35 -31.54
CA GLY A 59 8.23 18.50 -32.96
C GLY A 59 8.98 17.41 -33.62
N GLU A 60 9.90 16.89 -32.92
CA GLU A 60 10.74 15.93 -33.47
C GLU A 60 10.13 14.62 -33.59
N GLN A 61 9.28 14.42 -32.75
CA GLN A 61 8.72 13.22 -32.74
C GLN A 61 7.90 12.96 -33.83
N GLU A 62 7.63 13.72 -34.38
CA GLU A 62 6.86 13.49 -35.28
C GLU A 62 7.21 12.93 -36.25
N PRO A 63 7.30 12.54 -36.58
CA PRO A 63 7.32 11.84 -37.47
C PRO A 63 7.52 10.70 -37.30
N PRO A 64 7.30 10.22 -37.30
CA PRO A 64 7.47 9.35 -37.27
C PRO A 64 7.52 8.54 -37.75
N PRO A 65 7.62 8.25 -37.87
CA PRO A 65 7.69 7.59 -38.33
C PRO A 65 7.38 6.89 -38.75
N PRO A 66 7.15 6.87 -39.11
CA PRO A 66 6.59 6.14 -39.46
C PRO A 66 6.99 5.04 -39.53
N HIS A 67 7.12 4.85 -39.32
CA HIS A 67 7.40 3.94 -39.26
C HIS A 67 7.13 3.26 -38.76
N TYR A 68 6.83 3.18 -38.40
CA TYR A 68 6.53 2.56 -37.84
C TYR A 68 6.09 2.03 -38.03
#